data_400adbc257b1428fd4541753f1980163
#
_entry.id   400adbc257b1428fd4541753f1980163
#
_cell.length_a   1.000
_cell.length_b   1.000
_cell.length_c   1.000
_cell.angle_alpha   90.00
_cell.angle_beta   90.00
_cell.angle_gamma   90.00
#
_symmetry.space_group_name_H-M   'P 1'
#
loop_
_entity.id
_entity.type
_entity.pdbx_description
1 polymer ?
#
loop_
_entity_poly.entity_id
_entity_poly.type
_entity_poly.pdbx_seq_one_letter_code
_entity_poly.pdbx_strand_id
1 'polypeptide(L)'
;CDRRQRQMCIRDRGSVELNGLKVYDQEIGEALAYAEALCRAAGSQLTPLLLQLMDGQVSFRYDAHDLHYYEDGGIDCTVRGATVAMGSAYFMKKRRIALPRDLKMETGVFMTVDGRLAAIFAVKYLPSRNVEWALRALRRNRVTPVLATRGVNITPNLLKRKFRLNARPIYPGVATRLALADLTAQPGETPNALIYRDGLLPMAETVIGSQRMCQAVRWSTVLSWIGGLCGLVLSYYLTTAGDFAALSPLYMLAFLVLLLLPTLLLSGLVKYY
;
A
#
# COMPACT_ATOMS: atom_id res chain seq x y z
N CYS A 1 -18.81 -9.96 2.03
CA CYS A 1 -17.92 -8.97 1.38
C CYS A 1 -16.46 -9.14 1.77
N ASP A 2 -16.21 -9.65 2.97
CA ASP A 2 -14.89 -9.67 3.61
C ASP A 2 -13.86 -10.64 2.99
N ARG A 3 -14.30 -11.81 2.51
CA ARG A 3 -13.40 -12.78 1.86
C ARG A 3 -12.94 -12.36 0.46
N ARG A 4 -13.72 -11.57 -0.27
CA ARG A 4 -13.35 -11.09 -1.61
C ARG A 4 -12.29 -10.00 -1.57
N GLN A 5 -12.28 -9.15 -0.54
CA GLN A 5 -11.25 -8.11 -0.38
C GLN A 5 -9.86 -8.69 -0.14
N ARG A 6 -9.73 -9.80 0.60
CA ARG A 6 -8.44 -10.49 0.79
C ARG A 6 -7.89 -11.11 -0.50
N GLN A 7 -8.75 -11.67 -1.34
CA GLN A 7 -8.34 -12.23 -2.63
C GLN A 7 -8.00 -11.17 -3.68
N MET A 8 -8.64 -10.01 -3.64
CA MET A 8 -8.42 -8.92 -4.59
C MET A 8 -7.11 -8.17 -4.36
N CYS A 9 -6.65 -8.05 -3.13
CA CYS A 9 -5.31 -7.55 -2.84
C CYS A 9 -4.19 -8.33 -3.54
N ILE A 10 -4.39 -9.62 -3.83
CA ILE A 10 -3.41 -10.44 -4.57
C ILE A 10 -3.42 -10.10 -6.07
N ARG A 11 -4.56 -9.83 -6.65
CA ARG A 11 -4.70 -9.53 -8.09
C ARG A 11 -4.07 -8.19 -8.48
N ASP A 12 -4.11 -7.20 -7.60
CA ASP A 12 -3.57 -5.87 -7.85
C ASP A 12 -2.10 -5.71 -7.46
N ARG A 13 -1.63 -6.49 -6.50
CA ARG A 13 -0.23 -6.45 -6.04
C ARG A 13 0.76 -7.13 -6.97
N GLY A 14 0.29 -7.73 -8.05
CA GLY A 14 1.04 -8.63 -8.90
C GLY A 14 0.90 -10.08 -8.44
N SER A 15 1.28 -11.02 -9.28
CA SER A 15 1.31 -12.43 -8.93
C SER A 15 2.61 -12.75 -8.18
N VAL A 16 2.48 -13.64 -7.21
CA VAL A 16 3.62 -14.26 -6.55
C VAL A 16 3.71 -15.68 -7.09
N GLU A 17 4.83 -16.00 -7.71
CA GLU A 17 5.09 -17.31 -8.29
C GLU A 17 6.26 -17.97 -7.54
N LEU A 18 6.16 -19.27 -7.34
CA LEU A 18 7.29 -20.06 -6.87
C LEU A 18 8.07 -20.57 -8.07
N ASN A 19 9.30 -20.10 -8.24
CA ASN A 19 10.20 -20.54 -9.31
C ASN A 19 10.99 -21.78 -8.97
N GLY A 20 10.99 -22.18 -7.69
CA GLY A 20 11.70 -23.37 -7.24
C GLY A 20 11.60 -23.55 -5.73
N LEU A 21 11.68 -24.78 -5.31
CA LEU A 21 11.74 -25.20 -3.91
C LEU A 21 12.96 -26.11 -3.77
N LYS A 22 13.80 -25.85 -2.78
CA LYS A 22 14.89 -26.73 -2.39
C LYS A 22 14.73 -27.07 -0.91
N VAL A 23 14.63 -28.34 -0.61
CA VAL A 23 14.46 -28.85 0.76
C VAL A 23 15.76 -29.53 1.19
N TYR A 24 16.09 -29.42 2.46
CA TYR A 24 17.27 -29.98 3.12
C TYR A 24 16.82 -30.81 4.31
N ASP A 25 17.41 -31.99 4.46
CA ASP A 25 17.26 -32.87 5.63
C ASP A 25 15.82 -33.20 6.09
N GLN A 26 14.82 -33.00 5.23
CA GLN A 26 13.41 -33.27 5.50
C GLN A 26 12.67 -33.73 4.25
N GLU A 27 11.52 -34.37 4.43
CA GLU A 27 10.60 -34.64 3.33
C GLU A 27 9.93 -33.39 2.82
N ILE A 28 9.73 -33.27 1.51
CA ILE A 28 9.11 -32.09 0.88
C ILE A 28 7.73 -31.79 1.50
N GLY A 29 6.93 -32.85 1.76
CA GLY A 29 5.60 -32.70 2.35
C GLY A 29 5.63 -32.10 3.76
N GLU A 30 6.58 -32.55 4.57
CA GLU A 30 6.75 -32.03 5.93
C GLU A 30 7.25 -30.58 5.93
N ALA A 31 8.23 -30.25 5.09
CA ALA A 31 8.71 -28.89 4.92
C ALA A 31 7.60 -27.91 4.47
N LEU A 32 6.75 -28.35 3.54
CA LEU A 32 5.59 -27.58 3.08
C LEU A 32 4.57 -27.37 4.20
N ALA A 33 4.31 -28.40 5.03
CA ALA A 33 3.36 -28.31 6.14
C ALA A 33 3.87 -27.33 7.23
N TYR A 34 5.15 -27.34 7.56
CA TYR A 34 5.77 -26.33 8.46
C TYR A 34 5.66 -24.92 7.89
N ALA A 35 5.98 -24.75 6.60
CA ALA A 35 5.89 -23.45 5.93
C ALA A 35 4.46 -22.92 5.88
N GLU A 36 3.50 -23.78 5.57
CA GLU A 36 2.07 -23.42 5.53
C GLU A 36 1.58 -23.01 6.91
N ALA A 37 1.86 -23.81 7.96
CA ALA A 37 1.45 -23.52 9.33
C ALA A 37 1.94 -22.13 9.78
N LEU A 38 3.22 -21.84 9.56
CA LEU A 38 3.81 -20.54 9.89
C LEU A 38 3.19 -19.40 9.05
N CYS A 39 3.07 -19.57 7.75
CA CYS A 39 2.51 -18.55 6.86
C CYS A 39 1.04 -18.29 7.12
N ARG A 40 0.27 -19.30 7.45
CA ARG A 40 -1.15 -19.21 7.82
C ARG A 40 -1.34 -18.45 9.13
N ALA A 41 -0.58 -18.81 10.16
CA ALA A 41 -0.60 -18.11 11.45
C ALA A 41 -0.20 -16.63 11.30
N ALA A 42 0.79 -16.35 10.48
CA ALA A 42 1.23 -14.97 10.21
C ALA A 42 0.28 -14.18 9.29
N GLY A 43 -0.72 -14.80 8.66
CA GLY A 43 -1.54 -14.16 7.64
C GLY A 43 -0.73 -13.75 6.41
N SER A 44 0.28 -14.55 6.04
CA SER A 44 1.18 -14.27 4.93
C SER A 44 0.50 -14.46 3.58
N GLN A 45 0.92 -13.66 2.59
CA GLN A 45 0.46 -13.79 1.20
C GLN A 45 1.00 -15.05 0.51
N LEU A 46 1.95 -15.74 1.11
CA LEU A 46 2.49 -17.00 0.61
C LEU A 46 1.57 -18.20 0.92
N THR A 47 0.65 -18.05 1.87
CA THR A 47 -0.26 -19.14 2.27
C THR A 47 -1.04 -19.77 1.10
N PRO A 48 -1.68 -19.01 0.19
CA PRO A 48 -2.39 -19.61 -0.94
C PRO A 48 -1.47 -20.39 -1.89
N LEU A 49 -0.25 -19.90 -2.07
CA LEU A 49 0.75 -20.54 -2.91
C LEU A 49 1.21 -21.88 -2.31
N LEU A 50 1.46 -21.90 -1.00
CA LEU A 50 1.85 -23.11 -0.28
C LEU A 50 0.72 -24.14 -0.28
N LEU A 51 -0.54 -23.70 -0.11
CA LEU A 51 -1.70 -24.57 -0.21
C LEU A 51 -1.84 -25.23 -1.58
N GLN A 52 -1.60 -24.49 -2.66
CA GLN A 52 -1.58 -25.03 -4.01
C GLN A 52 -0.49 -26.09 -4.21
N LEU A 53 0.67 -25.90 -3.59
CA LEU A 53 1.77 -26.88 -3.66
C LEU A 53 1.50 -28.13 -2.81
N MET A 54 0.74 -27.98 -1.74
CA MET A 54 0.34 -29.11 -0.89
C MET A 54 -0.80 -29.90 -1.47
N ASP A 55 -1.58 -29.32 -2.41
CA ASP A 55 -2.73 -29.96 -3.00
C ASP A 55 -2.32 -31.25 -3.73
N GLY A 56 -2.86 -32.37 -3.28
CA GLY A 56 -2.50 -33.70 -3.80
C GLY A 56 -1.21 -34.33 -3.25
N GLN A 57 -0.39 -33.60 -2.46
CA GLN A 57 0.88 -34.13 -1.92
C GLN A 57 0.86 -34.32 -0.39
N VAL A 58 0.05 -33.55 0.33
CA VAL A 58 0.05 -33.53 1.80
C VAL A 58 -1.36 -33.55 2.33
N SER A 59 -1.70 -34.58 3.10
CA SER A 59 -3.03 -34.73 3.71
C SER A 59 -3.14 -34.19 5.12
N PHE A 60 -2.04 -33.72 5.72
CA PHE A 60 -2.00 -33.26 7.10
C PHE A 60 -1.67 -31.75 7.19
N ARG A 61 -2.20 -31.09 8.21
CA ARG A 61 -1.93 -29.70 8.53
C ARG A 61 -1.45 -29.59 9.95
N TYR A 62 -0.51 -28.69 10.18
CA TYR A 62 0.00 -28.43 11.53
C TYR A 62 -0.57 -27.12 12.06
N ASP A 63 -0.70 -27.02 13.38
CA ASP A 63 -1.03 -25.78 14.07
C ASP A 63 0.23 -25.11 14.59
N ALA A 64 0.27 -23.79 14.44
CA ALA A 64 1.37 -22.97 14.88
C ALA A 64 0.98 -22.18 16.14
N HIS A 65 1.87 -22.15 17.11
CA HIS A 65 1.73 -21.43 18.37
C HIS A 65 2.91 -20.47 18.56
N ASP A 66 2.78 -19.49 19.45
CA ASP A 66 3.85 -18.57 19.85
C ASP A 66 4.49 -17.84 18.64
N LEU A 67 3.67 -17.15 17.87
CA LEU A 67 4.10 -16.44 16.69
C LEU A 67 4.81 -15.13 17.06
N HIS A 68 6.07 -14.97 16.62
CA HIS A 68 6.86 -13.76 16.82
C HIS A 68 7.27 -13.14 15.49
N TYR A 69 7.23 -11.80 15.44
CA TYR A 69 7.68 -11.01 14.30
C TYR A 69 8.95 -10.25 14.64
N TYR A 70 9.90 -10.20 13.71
CA TYR A 70 11.18 -9.52 13.88
C TYR A 70 11.31 -8.29 12.98
N GLU A 71 11.98 -7.26 13.48
CA GLU A 71 12.22 -6.02 12.72
C GLU A 71 12.99 -6.26 11.42
N ASP A 72 13.87 -7.26 11.41
CA ASP A 72 14.70 -7.63 10.28
C ASP A 72 13.96 -8.37 9.16
N GLY A 73 12.64 -8.49 9.25
CA GLY A 73 11.80 -9.12 8.24
C GLY A 73 11.80 -10.65 8.34
N GLY A 74 11.77 -11.18 9.55
CA GLY A 74 11.58 -12.59 9.85
C GLY A 74 10.39 -12.83 10.75
N ILE A 75 9.93 -14.06 10.77
CA ILE A 75 8.90 -14.59 11.68
C ILE A 75 9.35 -15.93 12.21
N ASP A 76 8.98 -16.28 13.41
CA ASP A 76 9.09 -17.66 13.92
C ASP A 76 7.84 -18.06 14.71
N CYS A 77 7.67 -19.34 14.87
CA CYS A 77 6.61 -19.94 15.68
C CYS A 77 7.03 -21.34 16.13
N THR A 78 6.26 -21.89 17.04
CA THR A 78 6.38 -23.29 17.47
C THR A 78 5.34 -24.14 16.73
N VAL A 79 5.80 -25.19 16.04
CA VAL A 79 4.96 -26.16 15.34
C VAL A 79 5.38 -27.55 15.76
N ARG A 80 4.47 -28.33 16.36
CA ARG A 80 4.75 -29.67 16.90
C ARG A 80 5.97 -29.75 17.84
N GLY A 81 6.19 -28.69 18.60
CA GLY A 81 7.33 -28.60 19.53
C GLY A 81 8.66 -28.19 18.88
N ALA A 82 8.72 -28.07 17.56
CA ALA A 82 9.88 -27.56 16.82
C ALA A 82 9.78 -26.04 16.60
N THR A 83 10.88 -25.33 16.68
CA THR A 83 10.96 -23.90 16.39
C THR A 83 11.13 -23.70 14.87
N VAL A 84 10.10 -23.23 14.21
CA VAL A 84 10.11 -22.94 12.77
C VAL A 84 10.29 -21.44 12.56
N ALA A 85 11.32 -21.04 11.82
CA ALA A 85 11.54 -19.64 11.48
C ALA A 85 11.64 -19.44 9.97
N MET A 86 11.07 -18.33 9.48
CA MET A 86 11.06 -17.99 8.07
C MET A 86 11.45 -16.53 7.86
N GLY A 87 12.27 -16.25 6.84
CA GLY A 87 12.69 -14.90 6.58
C GLY A 87 13.60 -14.73 5.36
N SER A 88 14.14 -13.52 5.23
CA SER A 88 15.10 -13.18 4.19
C SER A 88 16.49 -13.75 4.49
N ALA A 89 17.38 -13.76 3.48
CA ALA A 89 18.78 -14.13 3.69
C ALA A 89 19.47 -13.25 4.75
N TYR A 90 19.09 -11.99 4.86
CA TYR A 90 19.60 -11.08 5.89
C TYR A 90 19.20 -11.53 7.31
N PHE A 91 17.93 -11.87 7.49
CA PHE A 91 17.41 -12.40 8.74
C PHE A 91 18.14 -13.69 9.18
N MET A 92 18.35 -14.62 8.24
CA MET A 92 19.08 -15.87 8.50
C MET A 92 20.53 -15.63 8.91
N LYS A 93 21.23 -14.72 8.20
CA LYS A 93 22.61 -14.34 8.55
C LYS A 93 22.70 -13.74 9.96
N LYS A 94 21.76 -12.91 10.34
CA LYS A 94 21.73 -12.32 11.69
C LYS A 94 21.55 -13.37 12.78
N ARG A 95 20.81 -14.43 12.48
CA ARG A 95 20.65 -15.61 13.35
C ARG A 95 21.82 -16.61 13.25
N ARG A 96 22.89 -16.27 12.53
CA ARG A 96 24.09 -17.12 12.34
C ARG A 96 23.79 -18.47 11.66
N ILE A 97 22.75 -18.53 10.84
CA ILE A 97 22.38 -19.73 10.09
C ILE A 97 23.23 -19.78 8.84
N ALA A 98 23.89 -20.92 8.63
CA ALA A 98 24.73 -21.16 7.46
C ALA A 98 23.84 -21.25 6.20
N LEU A 99 24.10 -20.37 5.24
CA LEU A 99 23.45 -20.38 3.94
C LEU A 99 24.42 -20.91 2.88
N PRO A 100 23.92 -21.68 1.89
CA PRO A 100 24.73 -22.12 0.76
C PRO A 100 25.34 -20.94 0.00
N ARG A 101 26.64 -21.04 -0.36
CA ARG A 101 27.38 -19.94 -1.02
C ARG A 101 26.96 -19.67 -2.45
N ASP A 102 26.39 -20.65 -3.13
CA ASP A 102 26.03 -20.58 -4.57
C ASP A 102 24.66 -19.95 -4.85
N LEU A 103 23.96 -19.52 -3.81
CA LEU A 103 22.62 -18.93 -3.94
C LEU A 103 22.68 -17.45 -4.32
N LYS A 104 22.69 -17.15 -5.62
CA LYS A 104 22.44 -15.81 -6.16
C LYS A 104 20.97 -15.39 -6.05
N MET A 105 20.26 -15.82 -5.01
CA MET A 105 18.81 -15.54 -4.85
C MET A 105 18.59 -14.30 -4.00
N GLU A 106 18.32 -13.18 -4.63
CA GLU A 106 17.96 -11.93 -3.96
C GLU A 106 16.52 -11.94 -3.36
N THR A 107 15.67 -12.84 -3.83
CA THR A 107 14.24 -12.91 -3.46
C THR A 107 13.84 -14.26 -2.85
N GLY A 108 14.82 -15.01 -2.33
CA GLY A 108 14.57 -16.27 -1.63
C GLY A 108 13.95 -16.04 -0.25
N VAL A 109 12.99 -16.89 0.10
CA VAL A 109 12.49 -17.07 1.45
C VAL A 109 13.16 -18.30 2.02
N PHE A 110 13.80 -18.15 3.14
CA PHE A 110 14.52 -19.22 3.82
C PHE A 110 13.70 -19.67 5.02
N MET A 111 13.59 -20.97 5.18
CA MET A 111 12.93 -21.59 6.34
C MET A 111 13.93 -22.44 7.11
N THR A 112 13.84 -22.36 8.42
CA THR A 112 14.62 -23.17 9.34
C THR A 112 13.71 -23.89 10.30
N VAL A 113 14.12 -25.09 10.69
CA VAL A 113 13.50 -25.88 11.76
C VAL A 113 14.58 -26.17 12.78
N ASP A 114 14.33 -25.84 14.04
CA ASP A 114 15.29 -25.96 15.15
C ASP A 114 16.67 -25.36 14.86
N GLY A 115 16.68 -24.21 14.18
CA GLY A 115 17.90 -23.48 13.84
C GLY A 115 18.69 -24.05 12.66
N ARG A 116 18.25 -25.13 12.01
CA ARG A 116 18.85 -25.70 10.80
C ARG A 116 18.08 -25.30 9.57
N LEU A 117 18.78 -25.05 8.46
CA LEU A 117 18.15 -24.72 7.19
C LEU A 117 17.35 -25.92 6.67
N ALA A 118 16.02 -25.77 6.62
CA ALA A 118 15.09 -26.82 6.20
C ALA A 118 14.62 -26.65 4.74
N ALA A 119 14.32 -25.42 4.32
CA ALA A 119 13.87 -25.18 2.96
C ALA A 119 14.23 -23.78 2.45
N ILE A 120 14.30 -23.66 1.12
CA ILE A 120 14.48 -22.40 0.40
C ILE A 120 13.40 -22.32 -0.67
N PHE A 121 12.59 -21.28 -0.59
CA PHE A 121 11.55 -20.98 -1.55
C PHE A 121 12.02 -19.85 -2.47
N ALA A 122 12.18 -20.13 -3.76
CA ALA A 122 12.53 -19.13 -4.76
C ALA A 122 11.25 -18.39 -5.19
N VAL A 123 10.97 -17.27 -4.55
CA VAL A 123 9.76 -16.49 -4.78
C VAL A 123 10.01 -15.40 -5.83
N LYS A 124 9.21 -15.38 -6.89
CA LYS A 124 9.23 -14.36 -7.92
C LYS A 124 8.00 -13.46 -7.78
N TYR A 125 8.25 -12.18 -7.61
CA TYR A 125 7.21 -11.16 -7.61
C TYR A 125 7.08 -10.57 -9.01
N LEU A 126 5.91 -10.71 -9.61
CA LEU A 126 5.56 -10.08 -10.87
C LEU A 126 4.81 -8.77 -10.57
N PRO A 127 5.42 -7.60 -10.79
CA PRO A 127 4.77 -6.34 -10.52
C PRO A 127 3.60 -6.12 -11.49
N SER A 128 2.44 -5.76 -10.96
CA SER A 128 1.33 -5.28 -11.77
C SER A 128 1.60 -3.86 -12.26
N ARG A 129 1.31 -3.58 -13.53
CA ARG A 129 1.42 -2.23 -14.11
C ARG A 129 0.55 -1.22 -13.34
N ASN A 130 -0.63 -1.63 -12.91
CA ASN A 130 -1.56 -0.78 -12.15
C ASN A 130 -0.96 -0.35 -10.80
N VAL A 131 -0.27 -1.25 -10.11
CA VAL A 131 0.42 -0.93 -8.85
C VAL A 131 1.59 0.03 -9.07
N GLU A 132 2.37 -0.19 -10.12
CA GLU A 132 3.47 0.71 -10.49
C GLU A 132 2.96 2.12 -10.79
N TRP A 133 1.90 2.23 -11.57
CA TRP A 133 1.24 3.49 -11.89
C TRP A 133 0.69 4.18 -10.64
N ALA A 134 -0.03 3.46 -9.80
CA ALA A 134 -0.59 3.97 -8.56
C ALA A 134 0.48 4.54 -7.62
N LEU A 135 1.55 3.78 -7.40
CA LEU A 135 2.65 4.21 -6.53
C LEU A 135 3.39 5.44 -7.10
N ARG A 136 3.57 5.51 -8.42
CA ARG A 136 4.15 6.70 -9.08
C ARG A 136 3.23 7.90 -8.97
N ALA A 137 1.92 7.72 -9.17
CA ALA A 137 0.92 8.79 -9.07
C ALA A 137 0.84 9.36 -7.66
N LEU A 138 0.76 8.51 -6.64
CA LEU A 138 0.77 8.92 -5.22
C LEU A 138 2.02 9.77 -4.93
N ARG A 139 3.18 9.30 -5.34
CA ARG A 139 4.43 10.03 -5.13
C ARG A 139 4.47 11.37 -5.83
N ARG A 140 4.07 11.45 -7.11
CA ARG A 140 4.01 12.70 -7.88
C ARG A 140 3.15 13.75 -7.19
N ASN A 141 2.12 13.30 -6.48
CA ASN A 141 1.22 14.15 -5.71
C ASN A 141 1.62 14.29 -4.22
N ARG A 142 2.87 13.96 -3.86
CA ARG A 142 3.44 14.08 -2.50
C ARG A 142 2.72 13.23 -1.44
N VAL A 143 2.07 12.15 -1.84
CA VAL A 143 1.50 11.17 -0.92
C VAL A 143 2.54 10.08 -0.68
N THR A 144 2.97 9.93 0.57
CA THR A 144 3.97 8.93 0.93
C THR A 144 3.28 7.64 1.37
N PRO A 145 3.47 6.51 0.66
CA PRO A 145 2.86 5.25 1.06
C PRO A 145 3.53 4.69 2.32
N VAL A 146 2.72 4.15 3.22
CA VAL A 146 3.14 3.42 4.41
C VAL A 146 2.92 1.93 4.18
N LEU A 147 3.93 1.11 4.47
CA LEU A 147 3.84 -0.34 4.33
C LEU A 147 3.30 -0.98 5.61
N ALA A 148 2.01 -1.27 5.62
CA ALA A 148 1.35 -2.07 6.64
C ALA A 148 1.28 -3.54 6.18
N THR A 149 2.39 -4.28 6.26
CA THR A 149 2.45 -5.66 5.80
C THR A 149 2.88 -6.61 6.91
N ARG A 150 2.22 -7.77 6.97
CA ARG A 150 2.61 -8.92 7.79
C ARG A 150 3.58 -9.86 7.05
N GLY A 151 3.77 -9.63 5.74
CA GLY A 151 4.61 -10.47 4.89
C GLY A 151 6.09 -10.27 5.17
N VAL A 152 6.81 -11.36 5.29
CA VAL A 152 8.25 -11.44 5.60
C VAL A 152 9.13 -10.82 4.52
N ASN A 153 8.63 -10.81 3.26
CA ASN A 153 9.44 -10.48 2.08
C ASN A 153 9.16 -9.12 1.48
N ILE A 154 8.08 -8.45 1.91
CA ILE A 154 7.72 -7.14 1.37
C ILE A 154 8.49 -6.07 2.13
N THR A 155 9.66 -5.74 1.63
CA THR A 155 10.54 -4.71 2.19
C THR A 155 10.57 -3.46 1.29
N PRO A 156 10.93 -2.29 1.83
CA PRO A 156 11.12 -1.08 1.02
C PRO A 156 12.12 -1.25 -0.12
N ASN A 157 13.14 -2.07 0.10
CA ASN A 157 14.17 -2.37 -0.90
C ASN A 157 13.59 -3.20 -2.06
N LEU A 158 12.72 -4.18 -1.77
CA LEU A 158 12.04 -4.95 -2.80
C LEU A 158 11.17 -4.03 -3.66
N LEU A 159 10.38 -3.16 -3.04
CA LEU A 159 9.52 -2.21 -3.74
C LEU A 159 10.33 -1.23 -4.60
N LYS A 160 11.42 -0.70 -4.07
CA LYS A 160 12.32 0.19 -4.81
C LYS A 160 12.85 -0.49 -6.08
N ARG A 161 13.30 -1.75 -5.98
CA ARG A 161 13.87 -2.49 -7.11
C ARG A 161 12.80 -2.90 -8.12
N LYS A 162 11.68 -3.48 -7.66
CA LYS A 162 10.65 -4.03 -8.55
C LYS A 162 9.78 -2.97 -9.21
N PHE A 163 9.45 -1.89 -8.48
CA PHE A 163 8.61 -0.81 -8.99
C PHE A 163 9.40 0.44 -9.40
N ARG A 164 10.74 0.39 -9.39
CA ARG A 164 11.63 1.52 -9.74
C ARG A 164 11.27 2.81 -9.01
N LEU A 165 10.87 2.69 -7.76
CA LEU A 165 10.52 3.83 -6.93
C LEU A 165 11.78 4.52 -6.42
N ASN A 166 11.97 5.80 -6.74
CA ASN A 166 13.11 6.57 -6.24
C ASN A 166 12.95 6.99 -4.77
N ALA A 167 11.74 7.02 -4.20
CA ALA A 167 11.49 7.28 -2.79
C ALA A 167 11.23 5.98 -2.04
N ARG A 168 11.76 5.90 -0.83
CA ARG A 168 11.47 4.77 0.06
C ARG A 168 10.09 4.99 0.67
N PRO A 169 9.17 4.02 0.62
CA PRO A 169 7.96 4.05 1.43
C PRO A 169 8.34 4.03 2.91
N ILE A 170 7.48 4.59 3.74
CA ILE A 170 7.64 4.51 5.20
C ILE A 170 7.45 3.05 5.61
N TYR A 171 8.41 2.53 6.36
CA TYR A 171 8.38 1.17 6.91
C TYR A 171 8.44 1.27 8.43
N PRO A 172 7.28 1.29 9.11
CA PRO A 172 7.22 1.42 10.56
C PRO A 172 7.81 0.21 11.28
N GLY A 173 8.05 0.33 12.56
CA GLY A 173 8.41 -0.80 13.42
C GLY A 173 7.34 -1.89 13.43
N VAL A 174 7.71 -3.10 13.85
CA VAL A 174 6.83 -4.30 13.79
C VAL A 174 5.49 -4.06 14.47
N ALA A 175 5.50 -3.54 15.70
CA ALA A 175 4.26 -3.29 16.46
C ALA A 175 3.29 -2.36 15.69
N THR A 176 3.80 -1.27 15.13
CA THR A 176 3.00 -0.32 14.35
C THR A 176 2.50 -0.94 13.03
N ARG A 177 3.33 -1.75 12.36
CA ARG A 177 2.92 -2.45 11.13
C ARG A 177 1.79 -3.44 11.39
N LEU A 178 1.88 -4.19 12.48
CA LEU A 178 0.84 -5.15 12.87
C LEU A 178 -0.45 -4.42 13.24
N ALA A 179 -0.38 -3.37 14.06
CA ALA A 179 -1.54 -2.57 14.41
C ALA A 179 -2.21 -1.96 13.16
N LEU A 180 -1.44 -1.38 12.24
CA LEU A 180 -1.98 -0.87 10.98
C LEU A 180 -2.58 -1.96 10.09
N ALA A 181 -1.96 -3.14 10.04
CA ALA A 181 -2.48 -4.27 9.28
C ALA A 181 -3.80 -4.78 9.88
N ASP A 182 -3.95 -4.75 11.19
CA ASP A 182 -5.19 -5.12 11.88
C ASP A 182 -6.30 -4.08 11.64
N LEU A 183 -5.98 -2.80 11.77
CA LEU A 183 -6.91 -1.71 11.46
C LEU A 183 -7.41 -1.77 10.00
N THR A 184 -6.54 -2.10 9.05
CA THR A 184 -6.94 -2.24 7.64
C THR A 184 -7.72 -3.52 7.36
N ALA A 185 -7.68 -4.50 8.24
CA ALA A 185 -8.44 -5.75 8.13
C ALA A 185 -9.88 -5.63 8.66
N GLN A 186 -10.15 -4.63 9.51
CA GLN A 186 -11.48 -4.37 10.06
C GLN A 186 -12.18 -3.29 9.22
N PRO A 187 -13.38 -3.57 8.68
CA PRO A 187 -14.18 -2.52 8.04
C PRO A 187 -14.61 -1.52 9.11
N GLY A 188 -14.37 -0.23 8.86
CA GLY A 188 -14.89 0.84 9.72
C GLY A 188 -16.41 0.86 9.70
N GLU A 189 -17.04 1.27 10.80
CA GLU A 189 -18.50 1.39 10.91
C GLU A 189 -19.05 2.42 9.92
N THR A 190 -18.29 3.47 9.63
CA THR A 190 -18.66 4.51 8.65
C THR A 190 -17.57 4.63 7.58
N PRO A 191 -17.86 4.26 6.31
CA PRO A 191 -16.91 4.42 5.24
C PRO A 191 -16.70 5.89 4.89
N ASN A 192 -15.45 6.35 4.88
CA ASN A 192 -15.08 7.70 4.45
C ASN A 192 -15.13 7.87 2.92
N ALA A 193 -15.03 6.78 2.17
CA ALA A 193 -15.12 6.76 0.72
C ALA A 193 -15.56 5.39 0.21
N LEU A 194 -16.36 5.38 -0.85
CA LEU A 194 -16.74 4.20 -1.61
C LEU A 194 -15.97 4.20 -2.92
N ILE A 195 -15.24 3.12 -3.19
CA ILE A 195 -14.47 2.95 -4.42
C ILE A 195 -15.15 1.87 -5.26
N TYR A 196 -15.61 2.24 -6.45
CA TYR A 196 -16.35 1.35 -7.34
C TYR A 196 -15.49 0.21 -7.91
N ARG A 197 -14.20 0.47 -8.11
CA ARG A 197 -13.26 -0.54 -8.63
C ARG A 197 -12.29 -0.94 -7.54
N ASP A 198 -12.03 -2.24 -7.49
CA ASP A 198 -11.05 -2.75 -6.58
C ASP A 198 -9.64 -2.51 -7.10
N GLY A 199 -8.75 -2.15 -6.18
CA GLY A 199 -7.36 -2.03 -6.51
C GLY A 199 -6.65 -0.80 -5.96
N LEU A 200 -5.33 -0.85 -6.00
CA LEU A 200 -4.48 0.25 -5.54
C LEU A 200 -4.60 1.47 -6.46
N LEU A 201 -4.81 1.26 -7.77
CA LEU A 201 -4.91 2.36 -8.73
C LEU A 201 -6.15 3.23 -8.47
N PRO A 202 -7.39 2.68 -8.41
CA PRO A 202 -8.57 3.47 -8.09
C PRO A 202 -8.50 4.16 -6.72
N MET A 203 -7.90 3.50 -5.72
CA MET A 203 -7.65 4.11 -4.42
C MET A 203 -6.70 5.32 -4.54
N ALA A 204 -5.61 5.19 -5.27
CA ALA A 204 -4.67 6.27 -5.50
C ALA A 204 -5.33 7.45 -6.24
N GLU A 205 -6.13 7.18 -7.26
CA GLU A 205 -6.88 8.18 -8.01
C GLU A 205 -7.87 8.92 -7.10
N THR A 206 -8.58 8.21 -6.23
CA THR A 206 -9.52 8.81 -5.27
C THR A 206 -8.79 9.72 -4.28
N VAL A 207 -7.67 9.27 -3.71
CA VAL A 207 -6.87 10.08 -2.76
C VAL A 207 -6.32 11.33 -3.44
N ILE A 208 -5.79 11.20 -4.64
CA ILE A 208 -5.22 12.32 -5.40
C ILE A 208 -6.33 13.28 -5.84
N GLY A 209 -7.45 12.74 -6.31
CA GLY A 209 -8.62 13.52 -6.71
C GLY A 209 -9.20 14.33 -5.56
N SER A 210 -9.35 13.73 -4.39
CA SER A 210 -9.84 14.41 -3.19
C SER A 210 -8.92 15.54 -2.73
N GLN A 211 -7.59 15.33 -2.76
CA GLN A 211 -6.62 16.37 -2.43
C GLN A 211 -6.69 17.55 -3.40
N ARG A 212 -6.80 17.29 -4.70
CA ARG A 212 -6.92 18.33 -5.72
C ARG A 212 -8.23 19.09 -5.61
N MET A 213 -9.33 18.38 -5.36
CA MET A 213 -10.62 18.99 -5.13
C MET A 213 -10.58 19.91 -3.90
N CYS A 214 -9.97 19.46 -2.82
CA CYS A 214 -9.79 20.28 -1.61
C CYS A 214 -8.94 21.53 -1.88
N GLN A 215 -7.87 21.42 -2.68
CA GLN A 215 -7.06 22.56 -3.10
C GLN A 215 -7.85 23.52 -3.98
N ALA A 216 -8.60 23.02 -4.96
CA ALA A 216 -9.44 23.86 -5.83
C ALA A 216 -10.48 24.63 -5.01
N VAL A 217 -11.16 23.98 -4.07
CA VAL A 217 -12.12 24.63 -3.17
C VAL A 217 -11.44 25.73 -2.35
N ARG A 218 -10.26 25.46 -1.75
CA ARG A 218 -9.52 26.48 -1.00
C ARG A 218 -9.17 27.71 -1.85
N TRP A 219 -8.65 27.48 -3.05
CA TRP A 219 -8.29 28.59 -3.96
C TRP A 219 -9.52 29.35 -4.42
N SER A 220 -10.62 28.65 -4.74
CA SER A 220 -11.89 29.30 -5.09
C SER A 220 -12.44 30.16 -3.94
N THR A 221 -12.35 29.64 -2.72
CA THR A 221 -12.78 30.42 -1.53
C THR A 221 -11.92 31.66 -1.33
N VAL A 222 -10.59 31.53 -1.41
CA VAL A 222 -9.67 32.69 -1.29
C VAL A 222 -9.97 33.72 -2.38
N LEU A 223 -10.17 33.29 -3.62
CA LEU A 223 -10.48 34.17 -4.73
C LEU A 223 -11.81 34.88 -4.54
N SER A 224 -12.83 34.18 -4.04
CA SER A 224 -14.13 34.76 -3.67
C SER A 224 -14.01 35.83 -2.59
N TRP A 225 -13.20 35.58 -1.55
CA TRP A 225 -12.95 36.54 -0.50
C TRP A 225 -12.27 37.80 -1.03
N ILE A 226 -11.21 37.63 -1.85
CA ILE A 226 -10.50 38.76 -2.46
C ILE A 226 -11.46 39.55 -3.36
N GLY A 227 -12.23 38.86 -4.20
CA GLY A 227 -13.20 39.48 -5.08
C GLY A 227 -14.27 40.24 -4.34
N GLY A 228 -14.83 39.69 -3.27
CA GLY A 228 -15.79 40.37 -2.41
C GLY A 228 -15.22 41.64 -1.76
N LEU A 229 -13.99 41.54 -1.24
CA LEU A 229 -13.29 42.70 -0.65
C LEU A 229 -13.04 43.78 -1.70
N CYS A 230 -12.53 43.43 -2.88
CA CYS A 230 -12.33 44.39 -3.98
C CYS A 230 -13.64 45.04 -4.41
N GLY A 231 -14.72 44.25 -4.51
CA GLY A 231 -16.05 44.80 -4.84
C GLY A 231 -16.55 45.79 -3.81
N LEU A 232 -16.35 45.50 -2.53
CA LEU A 232 -16.74 46.38 -1.42
C LEU A 232 -15.94 47.69 -1.44
N VAL A 233 -14.61 47.62 -1.59
CA VAL A 233 -13.74 48.80 -1.70
C VAL A 233 -14.08 49.63 -2.93
N LEU A 234 -14.30 49.01 -4.07
CA LEU A 234 -14.67 49.67 -5.31
C LEU A 234 -16.03 50.38 -5.18
N SER A 235 -17.03 49.73 -4.60
CA SER A 235 -18.34 50.28 -4.36
C SER A 235 -18.26 51.52 -3.43
N TYR A 236 -17.50 51.42 -2.36
CA TYR A 236 -17.23 52.51 -1.44
C TYR A 236 -16.57 53.71 -2.15
N TYR A 237 -15.52 53.45 -2.93
CA TYR A 237 -14.79 54.48 -3.68
C TYR A 237 -15.69 55.22 -4.67
N LEU A 238 -16.48 54.46 -5.49
CA LEU A 238 -17.38 55.05 -6.48
C LEU A 238 -18.48 55.87 -5.82
N THR A 239 -18.98 55.43 -4.67
CA THR A 239 -19.99 56.18 -3.91
C THR A 239 -19.42 57.50 -3.37
N THR A 240 -18.19 57.50 -2.84
CA THR A 240 -17.53 58.68 -2.32
C THR A 240 -17.12 59.65 -3.43
N ALA A 241 -16.76 59.14 -4.63
CA ALA A 241 -16.44 59.95 -5.79
C ALA A 241 -17.69 60.55 -6.48
N GLY A 242 -18.89 60.14 -6.08
CA GLY A 242 -20.15 60.65 -6.64
C GLY A 242 -20.46 60.07 -8.05
N ASP A 243 -19.74 59.07 -8.50
CA ASP A 243 -19.93 58.44 -9.81
C ASP A 243 -20.94 57.31 -9.74
N PHE A 244 -22.23 57.65 -9.59
CA PHE A 244 -23.32 56.68 -9.49
C PHE A 244 -23.61 55.98 -10.80
N ALA A 245 -23.18 56.51 -11.94
CA ALA A 245 -23.36 55.84 -13.24
C ALA A 245 -22.55 54.55 -13.35
N ALA A 246 -21.36 54.51 -12.72
CA ALA A 246 -20.51 53.33 -12.63
C ALA A 246 -21.06 52.24 -11.70
N LEU A 247 -22.00 52.55 -10.82
CA LEU A 247 -22.68 51.62 -9.93
C LEU A 247 -23.92 50.98 -10.58
N SER A 248 -24.10 51.09 -11.89
CA SER A 248 -25.24 50.50 -12.57
C SER A 248 -25.26 48.96 -12.42
N PRO A 249 -26.45 48.32 -12.38
CA PRO A 249 -26.59 46.88 -12.26
C PRO A 249 -25.81 46.08 -13.30
N LEU A 250 -25.64 46.64 -14.52
CA LEU A 250 -24.91 46.02 -15.61
C LEU A 250 -23.40 45.88 -15.30
N TYR A 251 -22.78 46.93 -14.78
CA TYR A 251 -21.35 46.89 -14.42
C TYR A 251 -21.10 45.99 -13.22
N MET A 252 -22.02 45.95 -12.25
CA MET A 252 -21.96 45.01 -11.13
C MET A 252 -22.05 43.55 -11.60
N LEU A 253 -22.97 43.28 -12.54
CA LEU A 253 -23.10 41.96 -13.14
C LEU A 253 -21.83 41.55 -13.91
N ALA A 254 -21.28 42.49 -14.70
CA ALA A 254 -20.01 42.26 -15.42
C ALA A 254 -18.86 41.94 -14.46
N PHE A 255 -18.78 42.64 -13.35
CA PHE A 255 -17.76 42.37 -12.30
C PHE A 255 -17.93 40.96 -11.68
N LEU A 256 -19.15 40.55 -11.38
CA LEU A 256 -19.47 39.22 -10.87
C LEU A 256 -19.10 38.14 -11.88
N VAL A 257 -19.40 38.34 -13.16
CA VAL A 257 -19.04 37.40 -14.25
C VAL A 257 -17.52 37.32 -14.38
N LEU A 258 -16.80 38.44 -14.29
CA LEU A 258 -15.34 38.49 -14.33
C LEU A 258 -14.71 37.64 -13.19
N LEU A 259 -15.30 37.69 -11.97
CA LEU A 259 -14.86 36.88 -10.84
C LEU A 259 -15.22 35.40 -10.98
N LEU A 260 -16.30 35.09 -11.67
CA LEU A 260 -16.76 33.72 -11.87
C LEU A 260 -15.85 32.94 -12.85
N LEU A 261 -15.27 33.62 -13.86
CA LEU A 261 -14.38 33.01 -14.84
C LEU A 261 -13.17 32.28 -14.24
N PRO A 262 -12.36 32.90 -13.35
CA PRO A 262 -11.21 32.21 -12.73
C PRO A 262 -11.64 31.05 -11.83
N THR A 263 -12.79 31.14 -11.16
CA THR A 263 -13.29 30.02 -10.33
C THR A 263 -13.73 28.83 -11.18
N LEU A 264 -14.36 29.07 -12.33
CA LEU A 264 -14.70 28.02 -13.29
C LEU A 264 -13.46 27.38 -13.91
N LEU A 265 -12.44 28.16 -14.22
CA LEU A 265 -11.15 27.64 -14.73
C LEU A 265 -10.48 26.74 -13.69
N LEU A 266 -10.42 27.16 -12.43
CA LEU A 266 -9.88 26.34 -11.33
C LEU A 266 -10.64 25.03 -11.15
N SER A 267 -11.97 25.09 -11.22
CA SER A 267 -12.83 23.90 -11.18
C SER A 267 -12.60 22.97 -12.38
N GLY A 268 -12.38 23.53 -13.57
CA GLY A 268 -12.08 22.78 -14.81
C GLY A 268 -10.76 22.03 -14.73
N LEU A 269 -9.73 22.58 -14.10
CA LEU A 269 -8.41 21.94 -13.94
C LEU A 269 -8.45 20.65 -13.09
N VAL A 270 -9.49 20.47 -12.28
CA VAL A 270 -9.67 19.22 -11.49
C VAL A 270 -10.15 18.08 -12.39
N LYS A 271 -10.78 18.33 -13.52
CA LYS A 271 -11.32 17.32 -14.45
C LYS A 271 -10.27 16.63 -15.31
N TYR A 272 -9.13 17.25 -15.54
CA TYR A 272 -8.08 16.67 -16.39
C TYR A 272 -7.19 15.72 -15.62
N TYR A 273 -7.77 14.53 -15.30
CA TYR A 273 -7.02 13.38 -14.81
C TYR A 273 -7.61 12.05 -15.27
#